data_4db31b31885d9e24ef526003d983ce71
#
_entry.id   4db31b31885d9e24ef526003d983ce71
#
_cell.length_a   1.000
_cell.length_b   1.000
_cell.length_c   1.000
_cell.angle_alpha   90.00
_cell.angle_beta   90.00
_cell.angle_gamma   90.00
#
_symmetry.space_group_name_H-M   'P 1'
#
loop_
_entity.id
_entity.type
_entity.pdbx_description
1 polymer ?
#
loop_
_entity_poly.entity_id
_entity_poly.type
_entity_poly.pdbx_seq_one_letter_code
_entity_poly.pdbx_strand_id
1 'polypeptide(L)'
;MKTRLAIVLCAALVCAPALAQKVRLVTSQGDIVVELDPAKAPKSVDNFLQYVKAGHYDGTIFHRVIENFMIQGGGMKADMSEKPTRAPIPLESRNGLTNLNGTLAMARTMDPNSATAQFFINLKDNAFLDQANSRDGNGYAVFGKVVAGMDVVNKIKAVPVADKGGHQNVPTTPVMIKKAILEK
;
A
#
# COMPACT_ATOMS: atom_id res chain seq x y z
N MET A 1 -6.50 57.01 -35.06
CA MET A 1 -6.16 56.23 -33.84
C MET A 1 -7.00 54.96 -33.87
N LYS A 2 -6.34 53.78 -34.08
CA LYS A 2 -7.03 52.47 -34.11
C LYS A 2 -6.70 51.75 -32.81
N THR A 3 -7.68 51.69 -31.91
CA THR A 3 -7.58 50.98 -30.59
C THR A 3 -7.69 49.46 -30.84
N ARG A 4 -6.63 48.73 -30.57
CA ARG A 4 -6.65 47.25 -30.63
C ARG A 4 -7.09 46.73 -29.27
N LEU A 5 -8.28 46.13 -29.25
CA LEU A 5 -8.82 45.42 -28.09
C LEU A 5 -8.12 44.05 -27.97
N ALA A 6 -7.30 43.84 -26.93
CA ALA A 6 -6.68 42.55 -26.64
C ALA A 6 -7.66 41.73 -25.80
N ILE A 7 -8.19 40.67 -26.38
CA ILE A 7 -8.99 39.67 -25.65
C ILE A 7 -8.02 38.72 -24.94
N VAL A 8 -7.97 38.81 -23.61
CA VAL A 8 -7.24 37.84 -22.74
C VAL A 8 -8.13 36.63 -22.52
N LEU A 9 -7.80 35.53 -23.18
CA LEU A 9 -8.49 34.26 -23.01
C LEU A 9 -7.96 33.59 -21.75
N CYS A 10 -8.68 33.70 -20.61
CA CYS A 10 -8.39 32.94 -19.39
C CYS A 10 -8.79 31.47 -19.60
N ALA A 11 -7.82 30.62 -19.86
CA ALA A 11 -8.00 29.17 -19.85
C ALA A 11 -8.21 28.71 -18.39
N ALA A 12 -9.45 28.41 -18.01
CA ALA A 12 -9.77 27.78 -16.74
C ALA A 12 -9.25 26.33 -16.78
N LEU A 13 -8.17 26.01 -16.02
CA LEU A 13 -7.76 24.64 -15.76
C LEU A 13 -8.87 23.96 -14.95
N VAL A 14 -9.66 23.14 -15.59
CA VAL A 14 -10.61 22.23 -14.91
C VAL A 14 -9.78 21.13 -14.27
N CYS A 15 -9.50 21.27 -12.97
CA CYS A 15 -8.92 20.21 -12.16
C CYS A 15 -10.01 19.13 -11.97
N ALA A 16 -10.00 18.10 -12.80
CA ALA A 16 -10.89 16.96 -12.61
C ALA A 16 -10.55 16.30 -11.25
N PRO A 17 -11.54 15.99 -10.38
CA PRO A 17 -11.29 15.27 -9.15
C PRO A 17 -10.67 13.92 -9.52
N ALA A 18 -9.50 13.62 -8.95
CA ALA A 18 -8.90 12.29 -9.06
C ALA A 18 -9.85 11.32 -8.36
N LEU A 19 -10.61 10.54 -9.13
CA LEU A 19 -11.48 9.51 -8.58
C LEU A 19 -10.61 8.53 -7.78
N ALA A 20 -11.02 8.28 -6.55
CA ALA A 20 -10.35 7.31 -5.67
C ALA A 20 -10.38 5.93 -6.36
N GLN A 21 -9.19 5.40 -6.65
CA GLN A 21 -9.05 4.12 -7.33
C GLN A 21 -9.14 3.00 -6.29
N LYS A 22 -9.91 1.95 -6.59
CA LYS A 22 -10.06 0.79 -5.71
C LYS A 22 -9.34 -0.42 -6.31
N VAL A 23 -8.69 -1.18 -5.44
CA VAL A 23 -8.07 -2.45 -5.81
C VAL A 23 -8.65 -3.54 -4.92
N ARG A 24 -9.10 -4.62 -5.55
CA ARG A 24 -9.53 -5.85 -4.89
C ARG A 24 -8.36 -6.82 -4.82
N LEU A 25 -7.98 -7.21 -3.61
CA LEU A 25 -7.06 -8.30 -3.34
C LEU A 25 -7.88 -9.56 -3.07
N VAL A 26 -7.95 -10.46 -4.05
CA VAL A 26 -8.57 -11.78 -3.91
C VAL A 26 -7.60 -12.67 -3.15
N THR A 27 -7.88 -13.00 -1.89
CA THR A 27 -6.97 -13.80 -1.07
C THR A 27 -7.48 -15.22 -0.84
N SER A 28 -6.65 -16.07 -0.24
CA SER A 28 -7.06 -17.41 0.19
C SER A 28 -8.02 -17.39 1.40
N GLN A 29 -8.18 -16.23 2.07
CA GLN A 29 -9.05 -16.03 3.23
C GLN A 29 -10.33 -15.23 2.91
N GLY A 30 -10.46 -14.73 1.66
CA GLY A 30 -11.54 -13.86 1.19
C GLY A 30 -10.99 -12.61 0.52
N ASP A 31 -11.88 -11.72 0.11
CA ASP A 31 -11.53 -10.49 -0.62
C ASP A 31 -11.31 -9.32 0.34
N ILE A 32 -10.29 -8.52 0.04
CA ILE A 32 -10.02 -7.24 0.70
C ILE A 32 -10.08 -6.16 -0.38
N VAL A 33 -10.93 -5.14 -0.21
CA VAL A 33 -10.98 -4.00 -1.13
C VAL A 33 -10.30 -2.81 -0.47
N VAL A 34 -9.33 -2.24 -1.18
CA VAL A 34 -8.58 -1.08 -0.73
C VAL A 34 -8.88 0.12 -1.63
N GLU A 35 -9.08 1.28 -1.03
CA GLU A 35 -9.22 2.56 -1.70
C GLU A 35 -7.89 3.31 -1.58
N LEU A 36 -7.37 3.79 -2.71
CA LEU A 36 -6.07 4.45 -2.80
C LEU A 36 -6.26 5.97 -2.78
N ASP A 37 -5.28 6.70 -2.24
CA ASP A 37 -5.29 8.17 -2.16
C ASP A 37 -4.18 8.77 -3.04
N PRO A 38 -4.41 8.90 -4.36
CA PRO A 38 -3.43 9.46 -5.28
C PRO A 38 -3.19 10.97 -5.08
N ALA A 39 -4.11 11.67 -4.41
CA ALA A 39 -3.93 13.08 -4.10
C ALA A 39 -2.89 13.30 -3.01
N LYS A 40 -2.79 12.38 -2.05
CA LYS A 40 -1.87 12.44 -0.92
C LYS A 40 -0.57 11.66 -1.15
N ALA A 41 -0.63 10.55 -1.89
CA ALA A 41 0.53 9.66 -2.11
C ALA A 41 0.65 9.26 -3.59
N PRO A 42 0.85 10.21 -4.52
CA PRO A 42 0.80 9.95 -5.95
C PRO A 42 1.82 8.92 -6.42
N LYS A 43 3.06 8.95 -5.91
CA LYS A 43 4.12 8.02 -6.29
C LYS A 43 3.89 6.61 -5.73
N SER A 44 3.46 6.52 -4.47
CA SER A 44 3.13 5.24 -3.83
C SER A 44 1.94 4.57 -4.50
N VAL A 45 0.90 5.33 -4.83
CA VAL A 45 -0.29 4.84 -5.54
C VAL A 45 0.07 4.39 -6.96
N ASP A 46 0.78 5.22 -7.73
CA ASP A 46 1.19 4.85 -9.09
C ASP A 46 2.06 3.57 -9.09
N ASN A 47 3.04 3.50 -8.19
CA ASN A 47 3.88 2.32 -8.01
C ASN A 47 3.05 1.06 -7.69
N PHE A 48 2.14 1.13 -6.72
CA PHE A 48 1.27 0.02 -6.36
C PHE A 48 0.41 -0.44 -7.55
N LEU A 49 -0.21 0.51 -8.28
CA LEU A 49 -1.02 0.22 -9.45
C LEU A 49 -0.22 -0.37 -10.61
N GLN A 50 1.03 0.03 -10.80
CA GLN A 50 1.91 -0.58 -11.81
C GLN A 50 2.17 -2.06 -11.47
N TYR A 51 2.38 -2.40 -10.19
CA TYR A 51 2.50 -3.80 -9.75
C TYR A 51 1.19 -4.58 -9.90
N VAL A 52 0.03 -3.96 -9.60
CA VAL A 52 -1.30 -4.57 -9.83
C VAL A 52 -1.49 -4.89 -11.32
N LYS A 53 -1.26 -3.90 -12.20
CA LYS A 53 -1.42 -4.05 -13.66
C LYS A 53 -0.47 -5.11 -14.25
N ALA A 54 0.73 -5.23 -13.69
CA ALA A 54 1.72 -6.24 -14.11
C ALA A 54 1.44 -7.64 -13.55
N GLY A 55 0.40 -7.84 -12.73
CA GLY A 55 0.11 -9.11 -12.07
C GLY A 55 1.17 -9.54 -11.05
N HIS A 56 1.98 -8.59 -10.56
CA HIS A 56 3.07 -8.88 -9.63
C HIS A 56 2.55 -9.52 -8.33
N TYR A 57 1.42 -9.02 -7.82
CA TYR A 57 0.87 -9.51 -6.55
C TYR A 57 0.24 -10.90 -6.65
N ASP A 58 -0.08 -11.36 -7.87
CA ASP A 58 -0.69 -12.67 -8.09
C ASP A 58 0.30 -13.78 -7.66
N GLY A 59 -0.15 -14.64 -6.73
CA GLY A 59 0.65 -15.71 -6.15
C GLY A 59 1.62 -15.26 -5.04
N THR A 60 1.65 -13.98 -4.66
CA THR A 60 2.39 -13.53 -3.47
C THR A 60 1.63 -13.87 -2.20
N ILE A 61 2.29 -13.80 -1.05
CA ILE A 61 1.71 -14.11 0.26
C ILE A 61 1.81 -12.91 1.22
N PHE A 62 0.95 -12.92 2.24
CA PHE A 62 1.22 -12.18 3.47
C PHE A 62 2.27 -12.98 4.26
N HIS A 63 3.53 -12.60 4.11
CA HIS A 63 4.67 -13.34 4.64
C HIS A 63 5.04 -12.97 6.08
N ARG A 64 4.45 -11.92 6.63
CA ARG A 64 4.66 -11.49 8.01
C ARG A 64 3.35 -10.99 8.61
N VAL A 65 2.93 -11.63 9.71
CA VAL A 65 1.69 -11.32 10.41
C VAL A 65 2.00 -11.14 11.89
N ILE A 66 1.72 -9.95 12.42
CA ILE A 66 1.84 -9.64 13.85
C ILE A 66 0.50 -9.12 14.33
N GLU A 67 -0.23 -9.89 15.12
CA GLU A 67 -1.64 -9.73 15.49
C GLU A 67 -2.00 -8.31 15.97
N ASN A 68 -1.19 -7.71 16.81
CA ASN A 68 -1.44 -6.38 17.37
C ASN A 68 -0.58 -5.29 16.70
N PHE A 69 -0.25 -5.47 15.43
CA PHE A 69 0.57 -4.52 14.70
C PHE A 69 0.13 -4.39 13.23
N MET A 70 0.49 -5.34 12.37
CA MET A 70 0.21 -5.27 10.93
C MET A 70 0.26 -6.65 10.25
N ILE A 71 -0.28 -6.73 9.05
CA ILE A 71 -0.02 -7.82 8.09
C ILE A 71 0.75 -7.26 6.91
N GLN A 72 1.88 -7.87 6.55
CA GLN A 72 2.77 -7.41 5.47
C GLN A 72 2.85 -8.46 4.37
N GLY A 73 2.76 -8.01 3.12
CA GLY A 73 2.78 -8.89 1.95
C GLY A 73 3.27 -8.20 0.68
N GLY A 74 3.07 -8.89 -0.45
CA GLY A 74 3.30 -8.35 -1.78
C GLY A 74 4.72 -8.50 -2.35
N GLY A 75 5.64 -9.13 -1.61
CA GLY A 75 7.02 -9.30 -2.10
C GLY A 75 7.45 -10.76 -2.26
N MET A 76 6.83 -11.70 -1.55
CA MET A 76 7.31 -13.08 -1.46
C MET A 76 6.29 -14.08 -1.98
N LYS A 77 6.78 -15.19 -2.53
CA LYS A 77 6.00 -16.38 -2.87
C LYS A 77 5.88 -17.33 -1.67
N ALA A 78 5.06 -18.37 -1.80
CA ALA A 78 4.81 -19.35 -0.72
C ALA A 78 6.08 -20.14 -0.30
N ASP A 79 7.07 -20.24 -1.17
CA ASP A 79 8.38 -20.84 -0.89
C ASP A 79 9.36 -19.87 -0.21
N MET A 80 8.91 -18.63 0.11
CA MET A 80 9.70 -17.54 0.69
C MET A 80 10.73 -16.92 -0.28
N SER A 81 10.70 -17.26 -1.56
CA SER A 81 11.52 -16.55 -2.56
C SER A 81 10.92 -15.18 -2.88
N GLU A 82 11.77 -14.17 -3.03
CA GLU A 82 11.33 -12.83 -3.43
C GLU A 82 10.98 -12.78 -4.92
N LYS A 83 9.94 -12.02 -5.26
CA LYS A 83 9.66 -11.66 -6.65
C LYS A 83 10.52 -10.47 -7.06
N PRO A 84 11.04 -10.46 -8.30
CA PRO A 84 11.79 -9.30 -8.82
C PRO A 84 10.97 -8.02 -8.73
N THR A 85 11.61 -6.94 -8.32
CA THR A 85 10.97 -5.64 -8.14
C THR A 85 11.46 -4.63 -9.18
N ARG A 86 10.71 -3.55 -9.33
CA ARG A 86 11.09 -2.34 -10.08
C ARG A 86 12.04 -1.50 -9.22
N ALA A 87 12.55 -0.40 -9.79
CA ALA A 87 13.31 0.57 -9.02
C ALA A 87 12.49 1.10 -7.82
N PRO A 88 13.14 1.40 -6.70
CA PRO A 88 12.49 1.94 -5.53
C PRO A 88 11.94 3.35 -5.78
N ILE A 89 10.98 3.76 -4.94
CA ILE A 89 10.34 5.07 -5.02
C ILE A 89 10.73 5.96 -3.84
N PRO A 90 10.70 7.29 -4.02
CA PRO A 90 10.87 8.24 -2.92
C PRO A 90 9.80 8.10 -1.85
N LEU A 91 10.17 8.35 -0.60
CA LEU A 91 9.27 8.32 0.55
C LEU A 91 8.25 9.47 0.49
N GLU A 92 6.98 9.14 0.75
CA GLU A 92 5.86 10.11 0.82
C GLU A 92 5.22 10.16 2.22
N SER A 93 5.95 9.91 3.29
CA SER A 93 5.39 9.86 4.66
C SER A 93 4.94 11.22 5.22
N ARG A 94 5.35 12.34 4.60
CA ARG A 94 4.95 13.72 4.96
C ARG A 94 3.68 14.17 4.26
N ASN A 95 2.78 13.27 3.92
CA ASN A 95 1.58 13.52 3.12
C ASN A 95 0.33 13.86 3.94
N GLY A 96 0.46 13.90 5.28
CA GLY A 96 -0.64 14.19 6.21
C GLY A 96 -1.55 13.01 6.51
N LEU A 97 -1.26 11.80 5.96
CA LEU A 97 -1.93 10.57 6.34
C LEU A 97 -1.22 9.91 7.52
N THR A 98 -1.98 9.20 8.35
CA THR A 98 -1.48 8.53 9.55
C THR A 98 -1.72 7.02 9.48
N ASN A 99 -0.91 6.25 10.20
CA ASN A 99 -0.95 4.79 10.25
C ASN A 99 -2.05 4.30 11.21
N LEU A 100 -3.31 4.61 10.88
CA LEU A 100 -4.48 4.16 11.62
C LEU A 100 -4.86 2.72 11.26
N ASN A 101 -5.70 2.10 12.08
CA ASN A 101 -6.27 0.78 11.80
C ASN A 101 -6.93 0.73 10.42
N GLY A 102 -6.60 -0.28 9.62
CA GLY A 102 -7.10 -0.49 8.27
C GLY A 102 -6.40 0.32 7.18
N THR A 103 -5.42 1.19 7.50
CA THR A 103 -4.65 1.90 6.46
C THR A 103 -3.58 1.02 5.84
N LEU A 104 -3.29 1.28 4.55
CA LEU A 104 -2.19 0.67 3.80
C LEU A 104 -0.99 1.59 3.78
N ALA A 105 0.19 1.05 4.07
CA ALA A 105 1.44 1.79 3.95
C ALA A 105 2.51 0.97 3.21
N MET A 106 3.45 1.68 2.57
CA MET A 106 4.59 1.07 1.89
C MET A 106 5.60 0.52 2.91
N ALA A 107 5.98 -0.74 2.76
CA ALA A 107 7.12 -1.29 3.49
C ALA A 107 8.43 -0.80 2.86
N ARG A 108 9.46 -0.61 3.69
CA ARG A 108 10.79 -0.17 3.29
C ARG A 108 11.88 -0.76 4.19
N THR A 109 13.10 -0.65 3.78
CA THR A 109 14.28 -0.95 4.61
C THR A 109 14.64 0.26 5.51
N MET A 110 15.84 0.29 6.08
CA MET A 110 16.36 1.46 6.81
C MET A 110 16.56 2.68 5.89
N ASP A 111 16.79 2.48 4.58
CA ASP A 111 16.78 3.55 3.61
C ASP A 111 15.33 4.05 3.40
N PRO A 112 15.04 5.33 3.65
CA PRO A 112 13.70 5.88 3.49
C PRO A 112 13.17 5.80 2.05
N ASN A 113 14.04 5.78 1.05
CA ASN A 113 13.70 5.72 -0.37
C ASN A 113 13.83 4.31 -0.97
N SER A 114 13.66 3.26 -0.17
CA SER A 114 13.81 1.85 -0.61
C SER A 114 12.51 1.12 -0.87
N ALA A 115 11.35 1.77 -0.76
CA ALA A 115 10.07 1.13 -0.99
C ALA A 115 9.93 0.65 -2.44
N THR A 116 9.49 -0.62 -2.63
CA THR A 116 9.25 -1.22 -3.94
C THR A 116 7.84 -1.80 -4.04
N ALA A 117 7.65 -3.12 -3.96
CA ALA A 117 6.37 -3.80 -4.10
C ALA A 117 5.66 -4.07 -2.76
N GLN A 118 6.44 -4.25 -1.68
CA GLN A 118 5.87 -4.69 -0.40
C GLN A 118 5.05 -3.59 0.27
N PHE A 119 3.93 -3.98 0.84
CA PHE A 119 3.03 -3.12 1.61
C PHE A 119 2.58 -3.82 2.88
N PHE A 120 2.01 -3.06 3.81
CA PHE A 120 1.36 -3.63 4.97
C PHE A 120 0.01 -2.97 5.24
N ILE A 121 -0.87 -3.69 5.93
CA ILE A 121 -2.16 -3.20 6.43
C ILE A 121 -2.04 -3.10 7.94
N ASN A 122 -2.29 -1.92 8.49
CA ASN A 122 -2.30 -1.66 9.92
C ASN A 122 -3.48 -2.36 10.60
N LEU A 123 -3.23 -3.08 11.71
CA LEU A 123 -4.25 -3.79 12.49
C LEU A 123 -4.73 -3.03 13.73
N LYS A 124 -4.08 -1.91 13.99
CA LYS A 124 -4.44 -0.92 15.01
C LYS A 124 -3.86 0.43 14.62
N ASP A 125 -4.10 1.45 15.44
CA ASP A 125 -3.44 2.74 15.31
C ASP A 125 -1.97 2.63 15.73
N ASN A 126 -1.08 2.77 14.76
CA ASN A 126 0.36 2.63 14.90
C ASN A 126 1.05 3.99 14.78
N ALA A 127 0.68 4.94 15.64
CA ALA A 127 1.18 6.32 15.58
C ALA A 127 2.72 6.44 15.58
N PHE A 128 3.44 5.46 16.10
CA PHE A 128 4.91 5.41 16.07
C PHE A 128 5.50 5.16 14.67
N LEU A 129 4.67 4.80 13.68
CA LEU A 129 5.03 4.69 12.27
C LEU A 129 4.84 6.00 11.50
N ASP A 130 4.14 6.97 12.08
CA ASP A 130 3.95 8.27 11.46
C ASP A 130 5.26 9.07 11.48
N GLN A 131 5.49 9.88 10.47
CA GLN A 131 6.75 10.60 10.30
C GLN A 131 7.14 11.42 11.56
N ALA A 132 6.17 12.10 12.16
CA ALA A 132 6.42 12.95 13.34
C ALA A 132 6.81 12.14 14.61
N ASN A 133 6.42 10.87 14.69
CA ASN A 133 6.60 10.02 15.87
C ASN A 133 7.58 8.86 15.63
N SER A 134 8.04 8.69 14.39
CA SER A 134 8.91 7.58 14.05
C SER A 134 10.32 7.77 14.60
N ARG A 135 10.91 6.67 15.07
CA ARG A 135 12.25 6.67 15.67
C ARG A 135 13.35 7.18 14.73
N ASP A 136 13.20 6.92 13.43
CA ASP A 136 14.16 7.35 12.40
C ASP A 136 13.82 8.72 11.79
N GLY A 137 12.73 9.38 12.24
CA GLY A 137 12.26 10.67 11.72
C GLY A 137 11.67 10.61 10.30
N ASN A 138 11.58 9.41 9.69
CA ASN A 138 11.11 9.23 8.32
C ASN A 138 9.68 8.66 8.26
N GLY A 139 9.34 7.70 9.13
CA GLY A 139 8.04 7.04 9.15
C GLY A 139 7.76 6.18 7.91
N TYR A 140 6.48 5.83 7.73
CA TYR A 140 5.99 4.98 6.64
C TYR A 140 4.87 5.68 5.88
N ALA A 141 4.96 5.67 4.56
CA ALA A 141 4.01 6.36 3.69
C ALA A 141 2.68 5.61 3.59
N VAL A 142 1.65 6.11 4.25
CA VAL A 142 0.28 5.66 4.02
C VAL A 142 -0.17 6.14 2.64
N PHE A 143 -0.81 5.24 1.86
CA PHE A 143 -1.25 5.54 0.49
C PHE A 143 -2.68 5.05 0.18
N GLY A 144 -3.37 4.48 1.17
CA GLY A 144 -4.74 4.00 1.02
C GLY A 144 -5.28 3.39 2.30
N LYS A 145 -6.49 2.85 2.21
CA LYS A 145 -7.21 2.21 3.33
C LYS A 145 -8.08 1.06 2.85
N VAL A 146 -8.33 0.10 3.71
CA VAL A 146 -9.33 -0.95 3.51
C VAL A 146 -10.72 -0.32 3.60
N VAL A 147 -11.56 -0.55 2.58
CA VAL A 147 -12.96 -0.08 2.53
C VAL A 147 -13.97 -1.23 2.57
N ALA A 148 -13.51 -2.46 2.31
CA ALA A 148 -14.30 -3.68 2.52
C ALA A 148 -13.36 -4.86 2.82
N GLY A 149 -13.83 -5.87 3.57
CA GLY A 149 -13.05 -7.05 3.92
C GLY A 149 -12.18 -6.90 5.17
N MET A 150 -12.49 -5.98 6.09
CA MET A 150 -11.81 -5.92 7.40
C MET A 150 -12.00 -7.20 8.24
N ASP A 151 -13.11 -7.91 8.05
CA ASP A 151 -13.32 -9.24 8.64
C ASP A 151 -12.31 -10.26 8.09
N VAL A 152 -11.96 -10.18 6.80
CA VAL A 152 -10.91 -11.00 6.16
C VAL A 152 -9.53 -10.61 6.71
N VAL A 153 -9.22 -9.32 6.85
CA VAL A 153 -7.99 -8.84 7.50
C VAL A 153 -7.90 -9.39 8.93
N ASN A 154 -9.02 -9.40 9.67
CA ASN A 154 -9.09 -9.96 11.03
C ASN A 154 -8.94 -11.49 11.06
N LYS A 155 -9.38 -12.23 10.03
CA LYS A 155 -9.07 -13.67 9.89
C LYS A 155 -7.57 -13.87 9.65
N ILE A 156 -6.95 -13.07 8.80
CA ILE A 156 -5.52 -13.17 8.50
C ILE A 156 -4.67 -12.88 9.74
N LYS A 157 -5.01 -11.86 10.54
CA LYS A 157 -4.23 -11.55 11.75
C LYS A 157 -4.23 -12.66 12.80
N ALA A 158 -5.25 -13.54 12.79
CA ALA A 158 -5.44 -14.60 13.75
C ALA A 158 -4.81 -15.95 13.32
N VAL A 159 -4.18 -16.02 12.14
CA VAL A 159 -3.58 -17.27 11.68
C VAL A 159 -2.35 -17.64 12.54
N PRO A 160 -2.09 -18.93 12.78
CA PRO A 160 -0.87 -19.37 13.44
C PRO A 160 0.37 -18.94 12.64
N VAL A 161 1.38 -18.46 13.34
CA VAL A 161 2.67 -18.01 12.75
C VAL A 161 3.84 -18.76 13.37
N ALA A 162 4.93 -18.88 12.60
CA ALA A 162 6.19 -19.45 13.05
C ALA A 162 7.35 -18.78 12.30
N ASP A 163 8.58 -19.03 12.76
CA ASP A 163 9.77 -18.62 12.03
C ASP A 163 10.04 -19.58 10.88
N LYS A 164 10.34 -19.06 9.69
CA LYS A 164 10.59 -19.84 8.47
C LYS A 164 11.63 -19.15 7.58
N GLY A 165 12.68 -19.85 7.20
CA GLY A 165 13.67 -19.36 6.23
C GLY A 165 14.36 -18.05 6.66
N GLY A 166 14.61 -17.86 7.96
CA GLY A 166 15.19 -16.61 8.50
C GLY A 166 14.21 -15.47 8.70
N HIS A 167 12.93 -15.64 8.33
CA HIS A 167 11.86 -14.69 8.56
C HIS A 167 11.03 -15.06 9.79
N GLN A 168 10.64 -14.06 10.57
CA GLN A 168 9.82 -14.21 11.76
C GLN A 168 8.35 -13.94 11.48
N ASN A 169 7.46 -14.56 12.27
CA ASN A 169 6.01 -14.35 12.20
C ASN A 169 5.41 -14.66 10.83
N VAL A 170 5.91 -15.72 10.18
CA VAL A 170 5.39 -16.22 8.90
C VAL A 170 4.17 -17.11 9.15
N PRO A 171 3.02 -16.90 8.49
CA PRO A 171 1.88 -17.82 8.59
C PRO A 171 2.29 -19.27 8.28
N THR A 172 1.95 -20.21 9.18
CA THR A 172 2.27 -21.63 9.02
C THR A 172 1.61 -22.25 7.80
N THR A 173 0.39 -21.78 7.48
CA THR A 173 -0.28 -22.02 6.20
C THR A 173 -0.23 -20.71 5.38
N PRO A 174 0.36 -20.72 4.18
CA PRO A 174 0.51 -19.51 3.39
C PRO A 174 -0.83 -18.80 3.12
N VAL A 175 -0.93 -17.54 3.50
CA VAL A 175 -2.05 -16.67 3.14
C VAL A 175 -1.72 -15.99 1.82
N MET A 176 -2.32 -16.49 0.74
CA MET A 176 -1.99 -16.09 -0.62
C MET A 176 -2.87 -14.95 -1.12
N ILE A 177 -2.29 -13.99 -1.81
CA ILE A 177 -2.97 -13.07 -2.72
C ILE A 177 -3.08 -13.80 -4.06
N LYS A 178 -4.27 -14.35 -4.35
CA LYS A 178 -4.52 -15.09 -5.59
C LYS A 178 -4.54 -14.17 -6.80
N LYS A 179 -5.07 -12.95 -6.61
CA LYS A 179 -5.14 -11.92 -7.65
C LYS A 179 -5.30 -10.53 -7.04
N ALA A 180 -4.71 -9.52 -7.71
CA ALA A 180 -4.97 -8.11 -7.43
C ALA A 180 -5.63 -7.47 -8.65
N ILE A 181 -6.80 -6.82 -8.47
CA ILE A 181 -7.65 -6.33 -9.56
C ILE A 181 -7.97 -4.86 -9.32
N LEU A 182 -7.63 -4.00 -10.27
CA LEU A 182 -8.11 -2.62 -10.29
C LEU A 182 -9.59 -2.61 -10.62
N GLU A 183 -10.41 -2.11 -9.70
CA GLU A 183 -11.85 -1.95 -9.93
C GLU A 183 -12.12 -0.75 -10.84
N LYS A 184 -13.14 -0.87 -11.69
CA LYS A 184 -13.59 0.19 -12.60
C LYS A 184 -14.57 1.14 -11.94
#